data_34bf6ba318d803e1f5c974de5d79ec37
#
_entry.id   34bf6ba318d803e1f5c974de5d79ec37
#
_cell.length_a   1.000
_cell.length_b   1.000
_cell.length_c   1.000
_cell.angle_alpha   90.00
_cell.angle_beta   90.00
_cell.angle_gamma   90.00
#
_symmetry.space_group_name_H-M   'P 1'
#
loop_
_entity.id
_entity.type
_entity.pdbx_description
1 polymer ?
#
loop_
_entity_poly.entity_id
_entity_poly.type
_entity_poly.pdbx_seq_one_letter_code
_entity_poly.pdbx_strand_id
1 'polypeptide(L)'
;MQDRAEEKDYILKKLSDFARERVDMAKRKVPSEEIRKRAYELPKGTFAFEKALKNPGVSFICECKKASPSKGVIAPDFPYIQIAKDYEAAGADCISVLTEPKWFLGRDQYLKEIAEQVKIPCLRKDFTVYE
;
A
#
# COMPACT_ATOMS: atom_id res chain seq x y z
N MET A 1 -27.55 -14.62 -5.82
CA MET A 1 -26.16 -15.07 -5.64
C MET A 1 -25.24 -14.64 -6.82
N GLN A 2 -25.77 -14.53 -8.02
CA GLN A 2 -25.00 -14.02 -9.19
C GLN A 2 -24.56 -12.56 -9.05
N ASP A 3 -25.41 -11.68 -8.50
CA ASP A 3 -25.16 -10.23 -8.38
C ASP A 3 -23.90 -9.85 -7.60
N ARG A 4 -23.51 -10.61 -6.56
CA ARG A 4 -22.33 -10.28 -5.75
C ARG A 4 -21.00 -10.60 -6.43
N ALA A 5 -20.96 -11.57 -7.31
CA ALA A 5 -19.75 -11.92 -8.06
C ALA A 5 -19.52 -10.91 -9.20
N GLU A 6 -20.58 -10.54 -9.90
CA GLU A 6 -20.53 -9.52 -10.96
C GLU A 6 -20.16 -8.13 -10.43
N GLU A 7 -20.65 -7.76 -9.23
CA GLU A 7 -20.32 -6.50 -8.58
C GLU A 7 -18.85 -6.46 -8.11
N LYS A 8 -18.31 -7.60 -7.62
CA LYS A 8 -16.90 -7.73 -7.24
C LYS A 8 -15.97 -7.62 -8.45
N ASP A 9 -16.29 -8.29 -9.55
CA ASP A 9 -15.53 -8.21 -10.78
C ASP A 9 -15.54 -6.78 -11.35
N TYR A 10 -16.66 -6.10 -11.24
CA TYR A 10 -16.79 -4.72 -11.68
C TYR A 10 -15.92 -3.73 -10.89
N ILE A 11 -15.86 -3.83 -9.55
CA ILE A 11 -15.02 -2.94 -8.74
C ILE A 11 -13.53 -3.18 -8.96
N LEU A 12 -13.09 -4.43 -9.06
CA LEU A 12 -11.71 -4.79 -9.36
C LEU A 12 -11.27 -4.22 -10.71
N LYS A 13 -12.12 -4.31 -11.71
CA LYS A 13 -11.85 -3.73 -13.03
C LYS A 13 -11.67 -2.23 -12.95
N LYS A 14 -12.55 -1.51 -12.25
CA LYS A 14 -12.44 -0.05 -12.05
C LYS A 14 -11.14 0.33 -11.36
N LEU A 15 -10.78 -0.38 -10.32
CA LEU A 15 -9.54 -0.15 -9.57
C LEU A 15 -8.30 -0.36 -10.45
N SER A 16 -8.29 -1.44 -11.23
CA SER A 16 -7.20 -1.76 -12.15
C SER A 16 -7.08 -0.75 -13.30
N ASP A 17 -8.20 -0.36 -13.89
CA ASP A 17 -8.23 0.62 -14.98
C ASP A 17 -7.70 1.98 -14.48
N PHE A 18 -8.14 2.43 -13.32
CA PHE A 18 -7.64 3.66 -12.72
C PHE A 18 -6.15 3.58 -12.35
N ALA A 19 -5.68 2.42 -11.88
CA ALA A 19 -4.25 2.21 -11.64
C ALA A 19 -3.44 2.32 -12.94
N ARG A 20 -3.94 1.78 -14.07
CA ARG A 20 -3.31 1.95 -15.39
C ARG A 20 -3.22 3.41 -15.80
N GLU A 21 -4.32 4.16 -15.68
CA GLU A 21 -4.34 5.60 -15.98
C GLU A 21 -3.29 6.37 -15.16
N ARG A 22 -3.19 6.08 -13.85
CA ARG A 22 -2.19 6.70 -12.98
C ARG A 22 -0.76 6.37 -13.42
N VAL A 23 -0.49 5.12 -13.75
CA VAL A 23 0.83 4.70 -14.21
C VAL A 23 1.17 5.32 -15.56
N ASP A 24 0.22 5.38 -16.50
CA ASP A 24 0.43 6.01 -17.80
C ASP A 24 0.74 7.52 -17.67
N MET A 25 0.05 8.21 -16.77
CA MET A 25 0.37 9.60 -16.44
C MET A 25 1.77 9.73 -15.80
N ALA A 26 2.13 8.83 -14.91
CA ALA A 26 3.46 8.82 -14.28
C ALA A 26 4.58 8.57 -15.29
N LYS A 27 4.38 7.64 -16.25
CA LYS A 27 5.33 7.35 -17.34
C LYS A 27 5.57 8.54 -18.27
N ARG A 28 4.56 9.39 -18.45
CA ARG A 28 4.72 10.64 -19.23
C ARG A 28 5.64 11.66 -18.53
N LYS A 29 5.66 11.65 -17.19
CA LYS A 29 6.52 12.53 -16.39
C LYS A 29 7.92 11.97 -16.23
N VAL A 30 8.02 10.67 -15.95
CA VAL A 30 9.29 9.96 -15.78
C VAL A 30 9.22 8.67 -16.59
N PRO A 31 9.98 8.54 -17.68
CA PRO A 31 9.99 7.34 -18.51
C PRO A 31 10.36 6.08 -17.73
N SER A 32 9.82 4.93 -18.15
CA SER A 32 10.05 3.65 -17.48
C SER A 32 11.54 3.28 -17.40
N GLU A 33 12.32 3.62 -18.43
CA GLU A 33 13.79 3.38 -18.46
C GLU A 33 14.50 4.16 -17.35
N GLU A 34 14.10 5.39 -17.11
CA GLU A 34 14.67 6.21 -16.04
C GLU A 34 14.35 5.64 -14.66
N ILE A 35 13.10 5.20 -14.44
CA ILE A 35 12.71 4.54 -13.18
C ILE A 35 13.49 3.25 -12.99
N ARG A 36 13.64 2.44 -14.04
CA ARG A 36 14.43 1.19 -13.99
C ARG A 36 15.90 1.48 -13.65
N LYS A 37 16.50 2.48 -14.27
CA LYS A 37 17.87 2.90 -13.95
C LYS A 37 18.01 3.27 -12.47
N ARG A 38 17.13 4.14 -11.96
CA ARG A 38 17.13 4.53 -10.54
C ARG A 38 16.96 3.33 -9.61
N ALA A 39 16.10 2.37 -9.98
CA ALA A 39 15.89 1.16 -9.19
C ALA A 39 17.16 0.30 -9.11
N TYR A 40 17.91 0.18 -10.19
CA TYR A 40 19.19 -0.56 -10.20
C TYR A 40 20.33 0.15 -9.45
N GLU A 41 20.24 1.46 -9.26
CA GLU A 41 21.20 2.23 -8.47
C GLU A 41 20.97 2.08 -6.95
N LEU A 42 19.79 1.58 -6.54
CA LEU A 42 19.51 1.32 -5.14
C LEU A 42 20.24 0.06 -4.65
N PRO A 43 20.69 0.04 -3.39
CA PRO A 43 21.26 -1.16 -2.80
C PRO A 43 20.20 -2.28 -2.77
N LYS A 44 20.67 -3.52 -2.90
CA LYS A 44 19.78 -4.70 -2.75
C LYS A 44 19.06 -4.64 -1.40
N GLY A 45 17.76 -4.83 -1.43
CA GLY A 45 16.95 -4.95 -0.22
C GLY A 45 17.35 -6.18 0.62
N THR A 46 17.05 -6.10 1.90
CA THR A 46 17.35 -7.16 2.88
C THR A 46 16.25 -8.21 3.01
N PHE A 47 15.15 -8.07 2.25
CA PHE A 47 13.93 -8.87 2.40
C PHE A 47 13.33 -8.80 3.81
N ALA A 48 13.38 -7.62 4.43
CA ALA A 48 12.97 -7.39 5.80
C ALA A 48 11.51 -7.80 6.06
N PHE A 49 10.61 -7.53 5.11
CA PHE A 49 9.19 -7.89 5.22
C PHE A 49 9.01 -9.40 5.27
N GLU A 50 9.62 -10.14 4.34
CA GLU A 50 9.60 -11.60 4.34
C GLU A 50 10.19 -12.19 5.61
N LYS A 51 11.33 -11.65 6.08
CA LYS A 51 11.99 -12.11 7.31
C LYS A 51 11.09 -11.90 8.54
N ALA A 52 10.41 -10.76 8.63
CA ALA A 52 9.50 -10.48 9.74
C ALA A 52 8.34 -11.48 9.82
N LEU A 53 7.89 -12.03 8.69
CA LEU A 53 6.82 -13.04 8.62
C LEU A 53 7.30 -14.48 8.88
N LYS A 54 8.60 -14.71 8.96
CA LYS A 54 9.18 -16.05 9.23
C LYS A 54 9.38 -16.36 10.72
N ASN A 55 8.96 -15.47 11.61
CA ASN A 55 9.01 -15.73 13.05
C ASN A 55 8.12 -16.91 13.44
N PRO A 56 8.50 -17.70 14.47
CA PRO A 56 7.65 -18.75 14.99
C PRO A 56 6.32 -18.20 15.52
N GLY A 57 5.22 -18.87 15.20
CA GLY A 57 3.90 -18.48 15.66
C GLY A 57 3.15 -17.60 14.65
N VAL A 58 2.23 -16.80 15.15
CA VAL A 58 1.38 -15.91 14.34
C VAL A 58 2.08 -14.56 14.13
N SER A 59 2.20 -14.14 12.89
CA SER A 59 2.68 -12.80 12.53
C SER A 59 1.52 -11.88 12.20
N PHE A 60 1.62 -10.61 12.60
CA PHE A 60 0.60 -9.60 12.39
C PHE A 60 1.05 -8.55 11.38
N ILE A 61 0.27 -8.42 10.31
CA ILE A 61 0.35 -7.29 9.39
C ILE A 61 -0.80 -6.35 9.72
N CYS A 62 -0.50 -5.17 10.27
CA CYS A 62 -1.50 -4.17 10.62
C CYS A 62 -1.62 -3.14 9.50
N GLU A 63 -2.85 -2.77 9.15
CA GLU A 63 -3.12 -1.92 7.98
C GLU A 63 -3.54 -0.51 8.36
N CYS A 64 -2.86 0.48 7.76
CA CYS A 64 -3.25 1.89 7.78
C CYS A 64 -4.15 2.18 6.58
N LYS A 65 -5.45 2.33 6.83
CA LYS A 65 -6.48 2.51 5.80
C LYS A 65 -7.50 3.58 6.22
N LYS A 66 -7.59 4.65 5.43
CA LYS A 66 -8.53 5.76 5.67
C LYS A 66 -9.94 5.46 5.18
N ALA A 67 -10.06 4.82 4.03
CA ALA A 67 -11.33 4.52 3.37
C ALA A 67 -11.25 3.21 2.59
N SER A 68 -12.40 2.69 2.16
CA SER A 68 -12.50 1.55 1.25
C SER A 68 -13.73 1.67 0.34
N PRO A 69 -13.75 0.98 -0.83
CA PRO A 69 -14.91 1.00 -1.73
C PRO A 69 -16.21 0.56 -1.06
N SER A 70 -16.14 -0.42 -0.17
CA SER A 70 -17.33 -1.00 0.50
C SER A 70 -17.80 -0.23 1.72
N LYS A 71 -16.92 0.48 2.40
CA LYS A 71 -17.20 1.17 3.68
C LYS A 71 -17.19 2.69 3.55
N GLY A 72 -16.69 3.25 2.45
CA GLY A 72 -16.43 4.68 2.36
C GLY A 72 -15.36 5.12 3.33
N VAL A 73 -15.47 6.32 3.89
CA VAL A 73 -14.52 6.84 4.87
C VAL A 73 -14.67 6.09 6.19
N ILE A 74 -13.59 5.42 6.63
CA ILE A 74 -13.53 4.65 7.87
C ILE A 74 -12.99 5.53 9.00
N ALA A 75 -11.97 6.34 8.70
CA ALA A 75 -11.31 7.23 9.65
C ALA A 75 -11.24 8.65 9.06
N PRO A 76 -12.24 9.52 9.33
CA PRO A 76 -12.22 10.92 8.87
C PRO A 76 -10.96 11.65 9.35
N ASP A 77 -10.68 11.57 10.64
CA ASP A 77 -9.37 11.91 11.20
C ASP A 77 -8.46 10.70 11.06
N PHE A 78 -7.44 10.86 10.23
CA PHE A 78 -6.50 9.79 9.93
C PHE A 78 -5.08 10.16 10.39
N PRO A 79 -4.80 10.07 11.71
CA PRO A 79 -3.47 10.33 12.26
C PRO A 79 -2.56 9.13 11.98
N TYR A 80 -2.25 8.90 10.71
CA TYR A 80 -1.60 7.69 10.21
C TYR A 80 -0.25 7.38 10.85
N ILE A 81 0.53 8.41 11.21
CA ILE A 81 1.81 8.23 11.91
C ILE A 81 1.58 7.67 13.31
N GLN A 82 0.61 8.24 14.05
CA GLN A 82 0.29 7.74 15.38
C GLN A 82 -0.28 6.33 15.33
N ILE A 83 -1.17 6.04 14.39
CA ILE A 83 -1.72 4.69 14.17
C ILE A 83 -0.59 3.70 13.92
N ALA A 84 0.36 4.02 13.05
CA ALA A 84 1.49 3.15 12.74
C ALA A 84 2.40 2.90 13.96
N LYS A 85 2.67 3.93 14.77
CA LYS A 85 3.41 3.80 16.01
C LYS A 85 2.70 2.95 17.05
N ASP A 86 1.39 3.08 17.15
CA ASP A 86 0.57 2.28 18.06
C ASP A 86 0.56 0.81 17.64
N TYR A 87 0.50 0.51 16.34
CA TYR A 87 0.65 -0.84 15.81
C TYR A 87 2.02 -1.44 16.15
N GLU A 88 3.10 -0.70 15.93
CA GLU A 88 4.44 -1.14 16.28
C GLU A 88 4.57 -1.40 17.79
N ALA A 89 4.09 -0.49 18.61
CA ALA A 89 4.10 -0.63 20.07
C ALA A 89 3.28 -1.82 20.57
N ALA A 90 2.19 -2.16 19.87
CA ALA A 90 1.35 -3.30 20.17
C ALA A 90 1.94 -4.65 19.70
N GLY A 91 3.08 -4.63 19.01
CA GLY A 91 3.78 -5.84 18.56
C GLY A 91 3.46 -6.30 17.14
N ALA A 92 2.96 -5.42 16.27
CA ALA A 92 2.84 -5.73 14.85
C ALA A 92 4.21 -6.07 14.24
N ASP A 93 4.25 -7.07 13.38
CA ASP A 93 5.48 -7.49 12.68
C ASP A 93 5.73 -6.65 11.43
N CYS A 94 4.65 -6.21 10.78
CA CYS A 94 4.67 -5.42 9.56
C CYS A 94 3.50 -4.44 9.53
N ILE A 95 3.63 -3.41 8.71
CA ILE A 95 2.55 -2.46 8.41
C ILE A 95 2.23 -2.48 6.92
N SER A 96 0.94 -2.53 6.58
CA SER A 96 0.43 -2.30 5.23
C SER A 96 -0.14 -0.89 5.14
N VAL A 97 0.28 -0.12 4.14
CA VAL A 97 -0.16 1.27 3.96
C VAL A 97 -0.86 1.42 2.61
N LEU A 98 -2.15 1.77 2.63
CA LEU A 98 -2.93 2.06 1.44
C LEU A 98 -2.43 3.34 0.77
N THR A 99 -2.02 3.25 -0.49
CA THR A 99 -1.60 4.40 -1.30
C THR A 99 -2.56 4.72 -2.45
N GLU A 100 -3.55 3.86 -2.71
CA GLU A 100 -4.57 4.08 -3.71
C GLU A 100 -5.40 5.34 -3.38
N PRO A 101 -5.44 6.37 -4.27
CA PRO A 101 -5.93 7.69 -3.88
C PRO A 101 -7.43 7.90 -4.03
N LYS A 102 -8.11 7.15 -4.88
CA LYS A 102 -9.52 7.43 -5.25
C LYS A 102 -10.53 6.79 -4.30
N TRP A 103 -10.41 5.50 -4.07
CA TRP A 103 -11.36 4.74 -3.23
C TRP A 103 -10.87 4.52 -1.81
N PHE A 104 -9.57 4.40 -1.64
CA PHE A 104 -8.96 4.21 -0.32
C PHE A 104 -8.45 5.51 0.30
N LEU A 105 -8.49 6.61 -0.45
CA LEU A 105 -8.01 7.93 -0.03
C LEU A 105 -6.56 7.90 0.50
N GLY A 106 -5.77 6.99 -0.05
CA GLY A 106 -4.36 6.82 0.26
C GLY A 106 -3.48 7.85 -0.43
N ARG A 107 -2.22 7.90 -0.01
CA ARG A 107 -1.19 8.75 -0.61
C ARG A 107 0.18 8.09 -0.44
N ASP A 108 1.07 8.26 -1.41
CA ASP A 108 2.47 7.82 -1.31
C ASP A 108 3.18 8.50 -0.12
N GLN A 109 2.79 9.74 0.19
CA GLN A 109 3.29 10.48 1.35
C GLN A 109 3.05 9.75 2.68
N TYR A 110 1.88 9.11 2.86
CA TYR A 110 1.60 8.33 4.07
C TYR A 110 2.61 7.20 4.27
N LEU A 111 2.89 6.44 3.19
CA LEU A 111 3.87 5.36 3.25
C LEU A 111 5.27 5.87 3.60
N LYS A 112 5.70 6.95 2.93
CA LYS A 112 7.01 7.55 3.16
C LYS A 112 7.18 7.97 4.61
N GLU A 113 6.26 8.76 5.13
CA GLU A 113 6.32 9.29 6.49
C GLU A 113 6.18 8.20 7.55
N ILE A 114 5.34 7.19 7.34
CA ILE A 114 5.25 6.04 8.24
C ILE A 114 6.57 5.29 8.26
N ALA A 115 7.15 4.97 7.10
CA ALA A 115 8.40 4.22 7.01
C ALA A 115 9.60 4.96 7.67
N GLU A 116 9.56 6.29 7.73
CA GLU A 116 10.54 7.10 8.44
C GLU A 116 10.36 7.08 9.96
N GLN A 117 9.18 6.72 10.48
CA GLN A 117 8.82 6.83 11.89
C GLN A 117 8.74 5.49 12.63
N VAL A 118 8.64 4.38 11.92
CA VAL A 118 8.60 3.03 12.49
C VAL A 118 9.82 2.22 12.08
N LYS A 119 10.16 1.19 12.86
CA LYS A 119 11.30 0.30 12.59
C LYS A 119 10.88 -0.97 11.86
N ILE A 120 9.63 -1.38 12.00
CA ILE A 120 9.09 -2.57 11.34
C ILE A 120 8.87 -2.32 9.84
N PRO A 121 8.99 -3.35 8.99
CA PRO A 121 8.88 -3.20 7.55
C PRO A 121 7.46 -2.81 7.11
N CYS A 122 7.40 -1.98 6.07
CA CYS A 122 6.16 -1.48 5.50
C CYS A 122 5.94 -2.04 4.09
N LEU A 123 4.68 -2.37 3.77
CA LEU A 123 4.20 -2.75 2.46
C LEU A 123 3.45 -1.57 1.83
N ARG A 124 3.83 -1.21 0.61
CA ARG A 124 3.00 -0.35 -0.22
C ARG A 124 1.82 -1.14 -0.75
N LYS A 125 0.61 -0.80 -0.32
CA LYS A 125 -0.60 -1.46 -0.79
C LYS A 125 -1.31 -0.62 -1.83
N ASP A 126 -1.27 -1.10 -3.06
CA ASP A 126 -1.91 -0.52 -4.23
C ASP A 126 -2.10 -1.61 -5.29
N PHE A 127 -2.69 -1.27 -6.43
CA PHE A 127 -2.85 -2.17 -7.57
C PHE A 127 -1.64 -2.06 -8.49
N THR A 128 -0.89 -3.14 -8.63
CA THR A 128 0.24 -3.25 -9.55
C THR A 128 -0.26 -3.77 -10.89
N VAL A 129 -0.14 -2.96 -11.93
CA VAL A 129 -0.65 -3.25 -13.28
C VAL A 129 0.43 -3.37 -14.34
N TYR A 130 1.65 -2.95 -14.03
CA TYR A 130 2.87 -3.08 -14.84
C TYR A 130 4.06 -3.49 -13.98
N GLU A 131 5.05 -4.12 -14.61
CA GLU A 131 6.35 -4.43 -14.01
C GLU A 131 7.20 -3.16 -13.78
#